data_eee1fa08d355847e0944fddc5d274038
#
_entry.id   eee1fa08d355847e0944fddc5d274038
#
_cell.length_a   1.000
_cell.length_b   1.000
_cell.length_c   1.000
_cell.angle_alpha   90.00
_cell.angle_beta   90.00
_cell.angle_gamma   90.00
#
_symmetry.space_group_name_H-M   'P 1'
#
loop_
_entity.id
_entity.type
_entity.pdbx_description
1 polymer ?
#
loop_
_entity_poly.entity_id
_entity_poly.type
_entity_poly.pdbx_seq_one_letter_code
_entity_poly.pdbx_strand_id
1 'polypeptide(L)'
;MSKKRLLKELTFLAAILVLSSLSAPVIWAQTQTSGAYGGTLTPAEIERIIKTFTTKETQFRHALNEYSFKRDAVLQSLGMGGQVTGEYHRVSLFTFDDSGTRYEKISYFPMPSLPSVTQEDLEDLGGIQPFALEPSKIPQYDFKYVGKDKIDELSLYVFDVSPKVIPDPKKTKERFFSGRIWVDDQDLQIVKTKGKGLPETKNNKFPTVETYREQIDGRYWFPTYSYADEELIFDKGDVLHIRMKVRYSDFELARAKVKIIEIDDPNAPKQETKPPAPVPRKP
;
A
#
# COMPACT_ATOMS: atom_id res chain seq x y z
N MET A 1 82.92 -9.34 -40.69
CA MET A 1 84.17 -9.31 -39.84
C MET A 1 83.68 -9.51 -38.43
N SER A 2 83.96 -10.61 -37.94
CA SER A 2 84.98 -11.05 -36.95
C SER A 2 84.44 -10.94 -35.54
N LYS A 3 84.19 -12.10 -35.01
CA LYS A 3 84.97 -12.86 -34.00
C LYS A 3 84.69 -12.38 -32.57
N LYS A 4 84.41 -13.18 -31.72
CA LYS A 4 84.86 -14.35 -31.03
C LYS A 4 84.44 -14.26 -29.55
N ARG A 5 83.87 -15.38 -29.06
CA ARG A 5 84.36 -16.16 -27.94
C ARG A 5 84.53 -15.48 -26.58
N LEU A 6 83.94 -16.05 -25.53
CA LEU A 6 84.40 -17.18 -24.61
C LEU A 6 83.32 -17.33 -23.54
N LEU A 7 82.77 -18.42 -23.36
CA LEU A 7 82.88 -19.56 -22.47
C LEU A 7 83.54 -19.29 -21.09
N LYS A 8 82.77 -19.51 -20.05
CA LYS A 8 83.09 -20.21 -18.79
C LYS A 8 81.99 -19.99 -17.78
N GLU A 9 81.45 -20.89 -17.38
CA GLU A 9 81.49 -22.02 -16.41
C GLU A 9 80.52 -21.81 -15.24
N LEU A 10 79.63 -22.77 -15.14
CA LEU A 10 79.21 -23.55 -13.98
C LEU A 10 79.21 -22.88 -12.61
N THR A 11 78.00 -22.78 -12.05
CA THR A 11 77.77 -23.45 -10.75
C THR A 11 76.27 -23.67 -10.56
N PHE A 12 75.91 -24.89 -10.21
CA PHE A 12 74.66 -25.43 -9.79
C PHE A 12 74.11 -24.67 -8.58
N LEU A 13 72.88 -24.17 -8.64
CA LEU A 13 72.00 -24.07 -7.48
C LEU A 13 70.57 -24.28 -7.90
N ALA A 14 70.06 -25.45 -7.53
CA ALA A 14 68.63 -25.79 -7.68
C ALA A 14 67.84 -24.94 -6.72
N ALA A 15 67.07 -24.01 -7.24
CA ALA A 15 65.99 -23.31 -6.48
C ALA A 15 64.66 -23.92 -6.92
N ILE A 16 64.09 -24.73 -6.06
CA ILE A 16 62.76 -25.28 -6.16
C ILE A 16 61.75 -24.10 -6.05
N LEU A 17 61.21 -23.69 -7.17
CA LEU A 17 60.10 -22.69 -7.19
C LEU A 17 58.81 -23.44 -6.93
N VAL A 18 58.39 -23.47 -5.67
CA VAL A 18 57.04 -23.90 -5.28
C VAL A 18 56.06 -22.88 -5.81
N LEU A 19 55.40 -23.20 -6.94
CA LEU A 19 54.22 -22.45 -7.40
C LEU A 19 53.08 -22.78 -6.45
N SER A 20 52.91 -21.95 -5.41
CA SER A 20 51.66 -21.91 -4.63
C SER A 20 50.57 -21.27 -5.50
N SER A 21 49.74 -22.11 -6.11
CA SER A 21 48.50 -21.69 -6.74
C SER A 21 47.56 -21.14 -5.66
N LEU A 22 47.52 -19.81 -5.51
CA LEU A 22 46.47 -19.16 -4.79
C LEU A 22 45.17 -19.35 -5.59
N SER A 23 44.45 -20.42 -5.28
CA SER A 23 43.02 -20.51 -5.65
C SER A 23 42.26 -19.55 -4.76
N ALA A 24 41.96 -18.34 -5.27
CA ALA A 24 41.00 -17.45 -4.65
C ALA A 24 39.65 -18.18 -4.60
N PRO A 25 38.98 -18.26 -3.44
CA PRO A 25 37.63 -18.79 -3.41
C PRO A 25 36.73 -17.84 -4.22
N VAL A 26 36.14 -18.38 -5.26
CA VAL A 26 35.01 -17.68 -5.95
C VAL A 26 33.89 -17.64 -4.93
N ILE A 27 33.76 -16.52 -4.24
CA ILE A 27 32.60 -16.23 -3.42
C ILE A 27 31.45 -16.06 -4.40
N TRP A 28 30.65 -17.10 -4.56
CA TRP A 28 29.33 -16.97 -5.16
C TRP A 28 28.56 -16.03 -4.25
N ALA A 29 28.35 -14.78 -4.70
CA ALA A 29 27.36 -13.90 -4.11
C ALA A 29 26.03 -14.63 -4.26
N GLN A 30 25.62 -15.36 -3.23
CA GLN A 30 24.26 -15.81 -3.11
C GLN A 30 23.42 -14.54 -3.03
N THR A 31 22.71 -14.27 -4.11
CA THR A 31 21.58 -13.35 -4.08
C THR A 31 20.68 -13.86 -2.94
N GLN A 32 20.72 -13.19 -1.80
CA GLN A 32 19.81 -13.48 -0.73
C GLN A 32 18.40 -13.11 -1.24
N THR A 33 17.73 -14.09 -1.81
CA THR A 33 16.29 -14.10 -1.73
C THR A 33 15.97 -13.95 -0.25
N SER A 34 15.28 -12.87 0.11
CA SER A 34 14.82 -12.61 1.46
C SER A 34 14.05 -13.84 1.95
N GLY A 35 14.79 -14.73 2.59
CA GLY A 35 14.25 -15.94 3.17
C GLY A 35 13.44 -15.53 4.40
N ALA A 36 12.20 -15.95 4.45
CA ALA A 36 11.35 -15.78 5.61
C ALA A 36 12.05 -16.30 6.87
N TYR A 37 12.46 -15.38 7.74
CA TYR A 37 13.03 -15.70 9.04
C TYR A 37 11.89 -16.00 10.01
N GLY A 38 11.66 -17.28 10.40
CA GLY A 38 10.70 -17.48 11.46
C GLY A 38 10.42 -18.94 11.79
N GLY A 39 10.34 -19.21 13.08
CA GLY A 39 9.84 -20.46 13.62
C GLY A 39 8.43 -20.78 13.09
N THR A 40 8.15 -22.07 13.03
CA THR A 40 6.83 -22.58 12.59
C THR A 40 5.78 -22.15 13.61
N LEU A 41 4.85 -21.26 13.24
CA LEU A 41 3.69 -20.93 14.06
C LEU A 41 2.76 -22.17 14.15
N THR A 42 2.17 -22.35 15.30
CA THR A 42 1.12 -23.37 15.47
C THR A 42 -0.17 -22.92 14.75
N PRO A 43 -1.04 -23.86 14.34
CA PRO A 43 -2.33 -23.50 13.75
C PRO A 43 -3.17 -22.54 14.61
N ALA A 44 -3.14 -22.70 15.94
CA ALA A 44 -3.87 -21.84 16.87
C ALA A 44 -3.29 -20.40 16.89
N GLU A 45 -1.97 -20.22 16.79
CA GLU A 45 -1.32 -18.91 16.68
C GLU A 45 -1.69 -18.24 15.37
N ILE A 46 -1.66 -18.98 14.25
CA ILE A 46 -2.06 -18.47 12.94
C ILE A 46 -3.50 -17.97 12.98
N GLU A 47 -4.43 -18.78 13.53
CA GLU A 47 -5.84 -18.40 13.64
C GLU A 47 -6.02 -17.13 14.52
N ARG A 48 -5.31 -17.07 15.65
CA ARG A 48 -5.31 -15.88 16.53
C ARG A 48 -4.84 -14.64 15.78
N ILE A 49 -3.74 -14.73 15.02
CA ILE A 49 -3.18 -13.62 14.25
C ILE A 49 -4.20 -13.15 13.21
N ILE A 50 -4.80 -14.08 12.42
CA ILE A 50 -5.80 -13.76 11.41
C ILE A 50 -7.00 -13.06 12.04
N LYS A 51 -7.54 -13.59 13.12
CA LYS A 51 -8.68 -12.99 13.84
C LYS A 51 -8.35 -11.59 14.34
N THR A 52 -7.13 -11.39 14.84
CA THR A 52 -6.72 -10.10 15.40
C THR A 52 -6.54 -9.05 14.31
N PHE A 53 -5.77 -9.33 13.26
CA PHE A 53 -5.56 -8.33 12.22
C PHE A 53 -6.85 -8.00 11.47
N THR A 54 -7.72 -8.96 11.22
CA THR A 54 -9.02 -8.68 10.56
C THR A 54 -9.92 -7.79 11.43
N THR A 55 -9.87 -7.95 12.76
CA THR A 55 -10.54 -7.04 13.69
C THR A 55 -9.92 -5.62 13.61
N LYS A 56 -8.60 -5.54 13.51
CA LYS A 56 -7.89 -4.26 13.31
C LYS A 56 -8.21 -3.59 11.98
N GLU A 57 -8.44 -4.37 10.92
CA GLU A 57 -8.88 -3.84 9.64
C GLU A 57 -10.28 -3.18 9.70
N THR A 58 -11.20 -3.71 10.51
CA THR A 58 -12.46 -3.02 10.79
C THR A 58 -12.23 -1.69 11.50
N GLN A 59 -11.37 -1.67 12.53
CA GLN A 59 -11.03 -0.45 13.26
C GLN A 59 -10.35 0.58 12.35
N PHE A 60 -9.41 0.14 11.51
CA PHE A 60 -8.76 0.96 10.50
C PHE A 60 -9.78 1.60 9.55
N ARG A 61 -10.72 0.83 9.01
CA ARG A 61 -11.74 1.34 8.08
C ARG A 61 -12.63 2.39 8.74
N HIS A 62 -13.07 2.16 9.97
CA HIS A 62 -13.84 3.15 10.73
C HIS A 62 -13.03 4.42 10.97
N ALA A 63 -11.80 4.28 11.45
CA ALA A 63 -10.91 5.40 11.71
C ALA A 63 -10.65 6.23 10.43
N LEU A 64 -10.34 5.58 9.31
CA LEU A 64 -10.11 6.29 8.05
C LEU A 64 -11.31 7.14 7.63
N ASN A 65 -12.52 6.74 7.99
CA ASN A 65 -13.75 7.53 7.72
C ASN A 65 -13.87 8.77 8.60
N GLU A 66 -13.09 8.88 9.67
CA GLU A 66 -13.06 10.03 10.58
C GLU A 66 -11.95 11.03 10.23
N TYR A 67 -11.07 10.68 9.28
CA TYR A 67 -9.96 11.53 8.84
C TYR A 67 -10.26 12.24 7.52
N SER A 68 -9.86 13.50 7.43
CA SER A 68 -9.60 14.16 6.17
C SER A 68 -8.21 13.77 5.67
N PHE A 69 -8.03 13.72 4.37
CA PHE A 69 -6.73 13.48 3.76
C PHE A 69 -6.70 13.91 2.29
N LYS A 70 -5.51 14.17 1.78
CA LYS A 70 -5.26 14.42 0.37
C LYS A 70 -4.90 13.11 -0.33
N ARG A 71 -5.46 12.90 -1.54
CA ARG A 71 -5.08 11.83 -2.44
C ARG A 71 -4.57 12.41 -3.75
N ASP A 72 -3.38 12.00 -4.15
CA ASP A 72 -2.76 12.31 -5.45
C ASP A 72 -2.64 10.99 -6.23
N ALA A 73 -3.48 10.81 -7.26
CA ALA A 73 -3.58 9.58 -8.04
C ALA A 73 -3.15 9.84 -9.48
N VAL A 74 -2.07 9.20 -9.90
CA VAL A 74 -1.53 9.23 -11.26
C VAL A 74 -1.58 7.83 -11.85
N LEU A 75 -2.22 7.71 -13.01
CA LEU A 75 -2.27 6.49 -13.80
C LEU A 75 -1.76 6.80 -15.20
N GLN A 76 -0.78 6.04 -15.67
CA GLN A 76 -0.14 6.26 -16.97
C GLN A 76 -0.16 4.99 -17.82
N SER A 77 -0.44 5.14 -19.09
CA SER A 77 -0.11 4.13 -20.10
C SER A 77 1.29 4.40 -20.65
N LEU A 78 2.07 3.34 -20.82
CA LEU A 78 3.44 3.41 -21.34
C LEU A 78 3.54 2.74 -22.71
N GLY A 79 4.27 3.37 -23.62
CA GLY A 79 4.64 2.76 -24.89
C GLY A 79 5.85 1.84 -24.76
N MET A 80 6.20 1.14 -25.84
CA MET A 80 7.30 0.15 -25.88
C MET A 80 8.66 0.72 -25.47
N GLY A 81 8.89 2.03 -25.61
CA GLY A 81 10.11 2.72 -25.14
C GLY A 81 10.00 3.27 -23.72
N GLY A 82 8.93 2.95 -22.95
CA GLY A 82 8.71 3.46 -21.60
C GLY A 82 8.19 4.91 -21.54
N GLN A 83 7.95 5.55 -22.72
CA GLN A 83 7.36 6.88 -22.77
C GLN A 83 5.90 6.85 -22.37
N VAL A 84 5.43 7.90 -21.69
CA VAL A 84 4.02 8.08 -21.34
C VAL A 84 3.23 8.35 -22.63
N THR A 85 2.22 7.53 -22.90
CA THR A 85 1.32 7.63 -24.07
C THR A 85 -0.07 8.13 -23.69
N GLY A 86 -0.41 8.06 -22.40
CA GLY A 86 -1.65 8.59 -21.86
C GLY A 86 -1.55 8.72 -20.35
N GLU A 87 -2.33 9.64 -19.80
CA GLU A 87 -2.31 9.93 -18.36
C GLU A 87 -3.70 10.25 -17.84
N TYR A 88 -3.97 9.77 -16.63
CA TYR A 88 -5.02 10.20 -15.73
C TYR A 88 -4.34 10.72 -14.46
N HIS A 89 -4.60 11.98 -14.11
CA HIS A 89 -4.06 12.58 -12.90
C HIS A 89 -5.19 13.30 -12.14
N ARG A 90 -5.39 12.92 -10.89
CA ARG A 90 -6.42 13.51 -10.04
C ARG A 90 -5.88 13.76 -8.64
N VAL A 91 -5.97 14.99 -8.21
CA VAL A 91 -5.67 15.39 -6.84
C VAL A 91 -6.95 15.79 -6.13
N SER A 92 -7.22 15.16 -5.01
CA SER A 92 -8.45 15.33 -4.25
C SER A 92 -8.17 15.51 -2.75
N LEU A 93 -8.98 16.32 -2.11
CA LEU A 93 -9.08 16.41 -0.66
C LEU A 93 -10.39 15.71 -0.22
N PHE A 94 -10.26 14.66 0.58
CA PHE A 94 -11.40 14.05 1.27
C PHE A 94 -11.57 14.78 2.60
N THR A 95 -12.70 15.44 2.78
CA THR A 95 -12.96 16.28 3.95
C THR A 95 -14.44 16.22 4.34
N PHE A 96 -14.86 17.01 5.30
CA PHE A 96 -16.20 17.01 5.86
C PHE A 96 -16.84 18.37 5.68
N ASP A 97 -18.14 18.37 5.40
CA ASP A 97 -18.96 19.57 5.41
C ASP A 97 -19.36 19.97 6.85
N ASP A 98 -20.14 21.04 6.96
CA ASP A 98 -20.62 21.54 8.25
C ASP A 98 -21.57 20.57 8.97
N SER A 99 -22.18 19.63 8.24
CA SER A 99 -23.04 18.58 8.79
C SER A 99 -22.24 17.37 9.29
N GLY A 100 -20.93 17.31 9.00
CA GLY A 100 -20.07 16.15 9.26
C GLY A 100 -20.16 15.08 8.17
N THR A 101 -20.78 15.38 7.03
CA THR A 101 -20.82 14.46 5.88
C THR A 101 -19.54 14.55 5.10
N ARG A 102 -18.91 13.38 4.85
CA ARG A 102 -17.68 13.31 4.08
C ARG A 102 -17.93 13.49 2.59
N TYR A 103 -17.09 14.30 1.95
CA TYR A 103 -17.12 14.51 0.50
C TYR A 103 -15.71 14.62 -0.08
N GLU A 104 -15.59 14.43 -1.39
CA GLU A 104 -14.36 14.62 -2.15
C GLU A 104 -14.37 15.99 -2.83
N LYS A 105 -13.37 16.83 -2.52
CA LYS A 105 -13.12 18.09 -3.20
C LYS A 105 -11.95 17.89 -4.18
N ILE A 106 -12.24 17.94 -5.47
CA ILE A 106 -11.22 17.82 -6.51
C ILE A 106 -10.48 19.16 -6.62
N SER A 107 -9.15 19.14 -6.48
CA SER A 107 -8.30 20.33 -6.61
C SER A 107 -7.55 20.38 -7.94
N TYR A 108 -7.31 19.23 -8.57
CA TYR A 108 -6.66 19.13 -9.87
C TYR A 108 -7.18 17.92 -10.62
N PHE A 109 -7.66 18.12 -11.83
CA PHE A 109 -8.12 17.05 -12.71
C PHE A 109 -8.13 17.51 -14.16
N PRO A 110 -7.00 17.44 -14.89
CA PRO A 110 -6.97 17.73 -16.31
C PRO A 110 -7.74 16.67 -17.09
N MET A 111 -8.10 16.98 -18.34
CA MET A 111 -8.74 16.02 -19.24
C MET A 111 -7.86 14.76 -19.36
N PRO A 112 -8.35 13.57 -18.97
CA PRO A 112 -7.59 12.35 -19.12
C PRO A 112 -7.27 12.04 -20.59
N SER A 113 -6.05 11.58 -20.84
CA SER A 113 -5.59 11.18 -22.18
C SER A 113 -5.29 9.68 -22.28
N LEU A 114 -5.70 8.88 -21.29
CA LEU A 114 -5.52 7.43 -21.31
C LEU A 114 -6.39 6.81 -22.41
N PRO A 115 -5.80 6.03 -23.31
CA PRO A 115 -6.59 5.24 -24.25
C PRO A 115 -7.29 4.10 -23.50
N SER A 116 -8.53 3.84 -23.85
CA SER A 116 -9.27 2.62 -23.43
C SER A 116 -9.55 2.47 -21.93
N VAL A 117 -9.46 3.54 -21.13
CA VAL A 117 -9.88 3.51 -19.72
C VAL A 117 -11.38 3.80 -19.64
N THR A 118 -12.13 2.88 -19.08
CA THR A 118 -13.58 3.01 -18.92
C THR A 118 -13.92 3.77 -17.64
N GLN A 119 -15.16 4.24 -17.52
CA GLN A 119 -15.65 4.84 -16.28
C GLN A 119 -15.59 3.84 -15.10
N GLU A 120 -15.83 2.55 -15.36
CA GLU A 120 -15.72 1.48 -14.35
C GLU A 120 -14.27 1.34 -13.85
N ASP A 121 -13.29 1.38 -14.76
CA ASP A 121 -11.86 1.36 -14.38
C ASP A 121 -11.51 2.56 -13.50
N LEU A 122 -12.04 3.75 -13.81
CA LEU A 122 -11.82 4.96 -13.00
C LEU A 122 -12.51 4.87 -11.65
N GLU A 123 -13.68 4.23 -11.57
CA GLU A 123 -14.37 3.96 -10.32
C GLU A 123 -13.61 2.93 -9.48
N ASP A 124 -13.12 1.84 -10.09
CA ASP A 124 -12.26 0.86 -9.43
C ASP A 124 -10.96 1.50 -8.93
N LEU A 125 -10.34 2.39 -9.72
CA LEU A 125 -9.15 3.15 -9.33
C LEU A 125 -9.46 4.26 -8.32
N GLY A 126 -10.59 4.93 -8.47
CA GLY A 126 -11.08 5.96 -7.55
C GLY A 126 -11.56 5.38 -6.25
N GLY A 127 -12.12 4.19 -6.32
CA GLY A 127 -12.52 3.37 -5.18
C GLY A 127 -11.39 2.61 -4.51
N ILE A 128 -10.11 2.87 -4.84
CA ILE A 128 -8.97 2.37 -4.07
C ILE A 128 -9.05 2.94 -2.65
N GLN A 129 -10.08 2.53 -1.99
CA GLN A 129 -10.05 2.33 -0.56
C GLN A 129 -9.10 1.16 -0.35
N PRO A 130 -8.08 1.31 0.48
CA PRO A 130 -7.23 0.19 0.80
C PRO A 130 -8.13 -0.95 1.22
N PHE A 131 -7.98 -2.04 0.52
CA PHE A 131 -8.77 -3.22 0.74
C PHE A 131 -8.66 -3.64 2.21
N ALA A 132 -9.78 -3.67 2.94
CA ALA A 132 -9.83 -4.08 4.33
C ALA A 132 -10.33 -5.51 4.44
N LEU A 133 -9.50 -6.38 5.00
CA LEU A 133 -9.84 -7.78 5.28
C LEU A 133 -10.56 -7.88 6.63
N GLU A 134 -11.85 -7.64 6.65
CA GLU A 134 -12.65 -7.66 7.88
C GLU A 134 -13.01 -9.08 8.33
N PRO A 135 -13.37 -9.31 9.62
CA PRO A 135 -13.73 -10.62 10.14
C PRO A 135 -14.88 -11.31 9.37
N SER A 136 -15.84 -10.55 8.87
CA SER A 136 -16.94 -11.03 8.05
C SER A 136 -16.49 -11.67 6.73
N LYS A 137 -15.28 -11.34 6.27
CA LYS A 137 -14.68 -11.84 5.04
C LYS A 137 -13.84 -13.10 5.24
N ILE A 138 -13.44 -13.43 6.47
CA ILE A 138 -12.60 -14.61 6.76
C ILE A 138 -13.14 -15.90 6.11
N PRO A 139 -14.45 -16.22 6.17
CA PRO A 139 -14.97 -17.44 5.56
C PRO A 139 -14.81 -17.51 4.05
N GLN A 140 -14.63 -16.37 3.37
CA GLN A 140 -14.53 -16.26 1.92
C GLN A 140 -13.09 -16.42 1.42
N TYR A 141 -12.10 -16.40 2.32
CA TYR A 141 -10.68 -16.41 1.98
C TYR A 141 -9.94 -17.59 2.56
N ASP A 142 -8.91 -18.01 1.84
CA ASP A 142 -7.83 -18.85 2.34
C ASP A 142 -6.65 -17.96 2.73
N PHE A 143 -6.12 -18.22 3.92
CA PHE A 143 -4.93 -17.56 4.46
C PHE A 143 -3.83 -18.60 4.65
N LYS A 144 -2.73 -18.43 3.95
CA LYS A 144 -1.56 -19.29 4.07
C LYS A 144 -0.42 -18.53 4.70
N TYR A 145 -0.03 -18.91 5.91
CA TYR A 145 1.19 -18.37 6.51
C TYR A 145 2.43 -18.77 5.71
N VAL A 146 3.25 -17.79 5.31
CA VAL A 146 4.45 -18.00 4.50
C VAL A 146 5.70 -17.99 5.36
N GLY A 147 5.70 -17.21 6.44
CA GLY A 147 6.84 -17.04 7.33
C GLY A 147 6.93 -15.61 7.88
N LYS A 148 8.10 -15.25 8.37
CA LYS A 148 8.42 -13.89 8.81
C LYS A 148 9.22 -13.15 7.76
N ASP A 149 9.08 -11.82 7.74
CA ASP A 149 9.87 -10.90 6.92
C ASP A 149 10.27 -9.70 7.78
N LYS A 150 11.17 -8.87 7.27
CA LYS A 150 11.60 -7.65 7.92
C LYS A 150 11.57 -6.49 6.92
N ILE A 151 10.90 -5.41 7.27
CA ILE A 151 10.93 -4.16 6.53
C ILE A 151 11.39 -3.08 7.49
N ASP A 152 12.55 -2.49 7.21
CA ASP A 152 13.24 -1.56 8.12
C ASP A 152 13.38 -2.16 9.53
N GLU A 153 12.78 -1.55 10.55
CA GLU A 153 12.80 -2.04 11.93
C GLU A 153 11.63 -2.99 12.26
N LEU A 154 10.66 -3.13 11.37
CA LEU A 154 9.45 -3.92 11.62
C LEU A 154 9.71 -5.41 11.35
N SER A 155 9.34 -6.26 12.30
CA SER A 155 9.24 -7.70 12.14
C SER A 155 7.81 -8.08 11.76
N LEU A 156 7.63 -8.83 10.68
CA LEU A 156 6.34 -9.00 10.05
C LEU A 156 5.99 -10.48 9.89
N TYR A 157 4.72 -10.82 10.15
CA TYR A 157 4.14 -12.07 9.67
C TYR A 157 3.68 -11.89 8.23
N VAL A 158 3.97 -12.88 7.39
CA VAL A 158 3.63 -12.85 5.96
C VAL A 158 2.58 -13.91 5.66
N PHE A 159 1.49 -13.48 5.00
CA PHE A 159 0.43 -14.37 4.56
C PHE A 159 0.16 -14.20 3.08
N ASP A 160 0.00 -15.33 2.37
CA ASP A 160 -0.68 -15.33 1.08
C ASP A 160 -2.18 -15.45 1.32
N VAL A 161 -2.94 -14.60 0.64
CA VAL A 161 -4.39 -14.47 0.78
C VAL A 161 -5.04 -14.64 -0.58
N SER A 162 -6.04 -15.52 -0.67
CA SER A 162 -6.78 -15.73 -1.91
C SER A 162 -8.25 -16.01 -1.61
N PRO A 163 -9.19 -15.59 -2.48
CA PRO A 163 -10.58 -15.99 -2.32
C PRO A 163 -10.74 -17.50 -2.55
N LYS A 164 -11.52 -18.18 -1.71
CA LYS A 164 -11.85 -19.59 -1.87
C LYS A 164 -12.62 -19.88 -3.15
N VAL A 165 -13.47 -18.93 -3.53
CA VAL A 165 -14.27 -18.98 -4.75
C VAL A 165 -14.18 -17.63 -5.44
N ILE A 166 -13.76 -17.61 -6.69
CA ILE A 166 -13.80 -16.40 -7.51
C ILE A 166 -15.23 -16.24 -8.01
N PRO A 167 -15.94 -15.15 -7.66
CA PRO A 167 -17.33 -14.97 -8.07
C PRO A 167 -17.44 -14.71 -9.58
N ASP A 168 -18.60 -15.07 -10.13
CA ASP A 168 -18.93 -14.74 -11.51
C ASP A 168 -19.11 -13.21 -11.66
N PRO A 169 -18.28 -12.53 -12.49
CA PRO A 169 -18.34 -11.08 -12.66
C PRO A 169 -19.68 -10.59 -13.26
N LYS A 170 -20.47 -11.48 -13.84
CA LYS A 170 -21.82 -11.17 -14.32
C LYS A 170 -22.88 -11.07 -13.20
N LYS A 171 -22.58 -11.66 -12.04
CA LYS A 171 -23.51 -11.75 -10.90
C LYS A 171 -23.19 -10.75 -9.79
N THR A 172 -21.98 -10.25 -9.73
CA THR A 172 -21.55 -9.30 -8.69
C THR A 172 -20.51 -8.33 -9.21
N LYS A 173 -20.53 -7.12 -8.67
CA LYS A 173 -19.48 -6.10 -8.84
C LYS A 173 -18.46 -6.14 -7.69
N GLU A 174 -18.67 -7.04 -6.70
CA GLU A 174 -17.74 -7.15 -5.58
C GLU A 174 -16.37 -7.60 -6.06
N ARG A 175 -15.33 -6.90 -5.59
CA ARG A 175 -13.93 -7.25 -5.86
C ARG A 175 -13.35 -7.97 -4.66
N PHE A 176 -12.62 -9.03 -4.95
CA PHE A 176 -11.89 -9.83 -3.97
C PHE A 176 -10.39 -9.60 -4.14
N PHE A 177 -9.69 -9.52 -3.03
CA PHE A 177 -8.24 -9.41 -3.04
C PHE A 177 -7.58 -10.78 -3.25
N SER A 178 -6.54 -10.83 -4.07
CA SER A 178 -5.65 -11.99 -4.17
C SER A 178 -4.21 -11.50 -4.16
N GLY A 179 -3.41 -11.94 -3.19
CA GLY A 179 -2.04 -11.49 -3.06
C GLY A 179 -1.44 -11.80 -1.71
N ARG A 180 -0.47 -10.99 -1.32
CA ARG A 180 0.30 -11.12 -0.09
C ARG A 180 0.07 -9.95 0.84
N ILE A 181 0.02 -10.21 2.13
CA ILE A 181 -0.07 -9.21 3.18
C ILE A 181 1.07 -9.38 4.17
N TRP A 182 1.52 -8.26 4.72
CA TRP A 182 2.51 -8.20 5.80
C TRP A 182 1.86 -7.56 7.02
N VAL A 183 1.90 -8.28 8.11
CA VAL A 183 1.25 -7.95 9.37
C VAL A 183 2.33 -7.71 10.43
N ASP A 184 2.36 -6.56 11.06
CA ASP A 184 3.29 -6.26 12.14
C ASP A 184 3.14 -7.26 13.29
N ASP A 185 4.26 -7.75 13.82
CA ASP A 185 4.23 -8.80 14.85
C ASP A 185 3.96 -8.25 16.26
N GLN A 186 3.99 -6.92 16.45
CA GLN A 186 3.74 -6.26 17.72
C GLN A 186 2.25 -5.91 17.89
N ASP A 187 1.71 -5.15 16.96
CA ASP A 187 0.34 -4.63 17.06
C ASP A 187 -0.68 -5.40 16.19
N LEU A 188 -0.21 -6.34 15.39
CA LEU A 188 -1.01 -7.18 14.49
C LEU A 188 -1.90 -6.34 13.54
N GLN A 189 -1.34 -5.28 12.97
CA GLN A 189 -1.98 -4.50 11.90
C GLN A 189 -1.29 -4.77 10.56
N ILE A 190 -2.04 -4.69 9.46
CA ILE A 190 -1.47 -4.80 8.12
C ILE A 190 -0.69 -3.53 7.81
N VAL A 191 0.60 -3.68 7.49
CA VAL A 191 1.49 -2.55 7.15
C VAL A 191 1.81 -2.49 5.66
N LYS A 192 1.65 -3.60 4.95
CA LYS A 192 1.90 -3.68 3.51
C LYS A 192 0.99 -4.72 2.88
N THR A 193 0.55 -4.44 1.66
CA THR A 193 -0.14 -5.41 0.81
C THR A 193 0.48 -5.42 -0.59
N LYS A 194 0.46 -6.58 -1.27
CA LYS A 194 0.81 -6.71 -2.68
C LYS A 194 -0.13 -7.71 -3.32
N GLY A 195 -0.98 -7.26 -4.20
CA GLY A 195 -1.98 -8.12 -4.82
C GLY A 195 -2.87 -7.37 -5.79
N LYS A 196 -3.84 -8.07 -6.31
CA LYS A 196 -4.78 -7.54 -7.30
C LYS A 196 -6.23 -7.87 -6.96
N GLY A 197 -7.15 -7.17 -7.61
CA GLY A 197 -8.57 -7.42 -7.55
C GLY A 197 -8.99 -8.63 -8.40
N LEU A 198 -10.01 -9.36 -7.96
CA LEU A 198 -10.67 -10.43 -8.69
C LEU A 198 -12.19 -10.25 -8.58
N PRO A 199 -13.00 -10.74 -9.54
CA PRO A 199 -12.61 -11.39 -10.78
C PRO A 199 -12.13 -10.41 -11.85
N GLU A 200 -11.23 -10.87 -12.70
CA GLU A 200 -10.93 -10.20 -13.96
C GLU A 200 -11.93 -10.63 -15.06
N THR A 201 -12.13 -9.76 -16.03
CA THR A 201 -12.96 -10.04 -17.21
C THR A 201 -12.13 -9.93 -18.48
N LYS A 202 -12.76 -10.17 -19.64
CA LYS A 202 -12.12 -9.98 -20.95
C LYS A 202 -11.67 -8.54 -21.17
N ASN A 203 -12.40 -7.58 -20.63
CA ASN A 203 -12.21 -6.15 -20.86
C ASN A 203 -11.71 -5.39 -19.64
N ASN A 204 -11.65 -6.05 -18.47
CA ASN A 204 -11.20 -5.42 -17.22
C ASN A 204 -10.15 -6.33 -16.58
N LYS A 205 -8.92 -5.84 -16.53
CA LYS A 205 -7.75 -6.47 -15.92
C LYS A 205 -7.21 -5.56 -14.83
N PHE A 206 -6.67 -6.14 -13.78
CA PHE A 206 -6.13 -5.39 -12.67
C PHE A 206 -4.63 -5.61 -12.56
N PRO A 207 -3.83 -4.53 -12.41
CA PRO A 207 -2.42 -4.69 -12.08
C PRO A 207 -2.26 -5.19 -10.65
N THR A 208 -1.12 -5.80 -10.39
CA THR A 208 -0.68 -6.11 -9.05
C THR A 208 -0.24 -4.82 -8.36
N VAL A 209 -1.02 -4.39 -7.37
CA VAL A 209 -0.77 -3.17 -6.61
C VAL A 209 -0.02 -3.48 -5.34
N GLU A 210 1.04 -2.75 -5.09
CA GLU A 210 1.80 -2.77 -3.84
C GLU A 210 1.43 -1.51 -3.03
N THR A 211 0.87 -1.70 -1.84
CA THR A 211 0.44 -0.60 -0.96
C THR A 211 1.22 -0.63 0.34
N TYR A 212 1.80 0.49 0.69
CA TYR A 212 2.49 0.74 1.95
C TYR A 212 1.61 1.58 2.87
N ARG A 213 1.63 1.24 4.15
CA ARG A 213 0.93 1.96 5.19
C ARG A 213 1.94 2.51 6.19
N GLU A 214 1.64 3.68 6.74
CA GLU A 214 2.42 4.31 7.80
C GLU A 214 1.53 4.57 9.00
N GLN A 215 2.15 4.63 10.17
CA GLN A 215 1.44 4.87 11.42
C GLN A 215 1.05 6.35 11.53
N ILE A 216 -0.24 6.62 11.60
CA ILE A 216 -0.79 7.96 11.76
C ILE A 216 -1.29 8.12 13.20
N ASP A 217 -0.93 9.24 13.82
CA ASP A 217 -1.26 9.58 15.22
C ASP A 217 -0.87 8.49 16.24
N GLY A 218 0.13 7.65 15.89
CA GLY A 218 0.60 6.56 16.74
C GLY A 218 -0.44 5.44 16.97
N ARG A 219 -1.49 5.35 16.16
CA ARG A 219 -2.62 4.44 16.41
C ARG A 219 -3.01 3.57 15.23
N TYR A 220 -3.04 4.12 14.02
CA TYR A 220 -3.58 3.45 12.83
C TYR A 220 -2.55 3.43 11.71
N TRP A 221 -2.48 2.31 11.01
CA TRP A 221 -1.67 2.18 9.81
C TRP A 221 -2.51 2.54 8.59
N PHE A 222 -2.39 3.79 8.13
CA PHE A 222 -3.09 4.28 6.95
C PHE A 222 -2.23 4.13 5.69
N PRO A 223 -2.83 3.91 4.51
CA PRO A 223 -2.09 3.88 3.27
C PRO A 223 -1.47 5.25 3.01
N THR A 224 -0.19 5.27 2.68
CA THR A 224 0.52 6.49 2.28
C THR A 224 0.99 6.42 0.85
N TYR A 225 1.23 5.21 0.35
CA TYR A 225 1.69 5.02 -1.01
C TYR A 225 1.19 3.70 -1.61
N SER A 226 0.67 3.77 -2.84
CA SER A 226 0.35 2.60 -3.66
C SER A 226 1.03 2.71 -5.02
N TYR A 227 1.55 1.59 -5.51
CA TYR A 227 2.28 1.52 -6.77
C TYR A 227 1.96 0.25 -7.53
N ALA A 228 1.86 0.39 -8.86
CA ALA A 228 1.85 -0.73 -9.80
C ALA A 228 2.60 -0.32 -11.07
N ASP A 229 3.25 -1.29 -11.72
CA ASP A 229 3.90 -1.13 -13.02
C ASP A 229 3.89 -2.50 -13.68
N GLU A 230 2.95 -2.74 -14.59
CA GLU A 230 2.67 -4.07 -15.12
C GLU A 230 2.08 -3.99 -16.53
N GLU A 231 2.39 -4.97 -17.37
CA GLU A 231 1.73 -5.19 -18.65
C GLU A 231 0.46 -6.01 -18.45
N LEU A 232 -0.69 -5.41 -18.76
CA LEU A 232 -1.98 -6.07 -18.75
C LEU A 232 -2.24 -6.68 -20.12
N ILE A 233 -2.39 -8.00 -20.17
CA ILE A 233 -2.67 -8.74 -21.39
C ILE A 233 -4.15 -9.08 -21.44
N PHE A 234 -4.84 -8.53 -22.45
CA PHE A 234 -6.26 -8.77 -22.67
C PHE A 234 -6.49 -10.00 -23.57
N ASP A 235 -7.68 -10.60 -23.46
CA ASP A 235 -8.01 -11.86 -24.14
C ASP A 235 -7.86 -11.80 -25.68
N LYS A 236 -7.93 -10.60 -26.28
CA LYS A 236 -7.74 -10.39 -27.72
C LYS A 236 -6.28 -10.24 -28.14
N GLY A 237 -5.35 -10.29 -27.18
CA GLY A 237 -3.93 -10.09 -27.42
C GLY A 237 -3.49 -8.62 -27.31
N ASP A 238 -4.40 -7.71 -27.03
CA ASP A 238 -4.04 -6.31 -26.74
C ASP A 238 -3.22 -6.27 -25.45
N VAL A 239 -2.14 -5.48 -25.45
CA VAL A 239 -1.26 -5.27 -24.29
C VAL A 239 -1.31 -3.81 -23.90
N LEU A 240 -1.57 -3.55 -22.63
CA LEU A 240 -1.52 -2.22 -22.02
C LEU A 240 -0.48 -2.22 -20.89
N HIS A 241 0.63 -1.54 -21.08
CA HIS A 241 1.57 -1.30 -20.01
C HIS A 241 1.06 -0.14 -19.16
N ILE A 242 0.70 -0.43 -17.90
CA ILE A 242 0.15 0.54 -16.98
C ILE A 242 1.10 0.80 -15.81
N ARG A 243 1.27 2.08 -15.48
CA ARG A 243 1.95 2.51 -14.26
C ARG A 243 0.98 3.33 -13.43
N MET A 244 0.82 2.93 -12.18
CA MET A 244 -0.02 3.62 -11.21
C MET A 244 0.80 4.08 -10.01
N LYS A 245 0.55 5.30 -9.56
CA LYS A 245 1.09 5.87 -8.32
C LYS A 245 -0.03 6.59 -7.61
N VAL A 246 -0.30 6.20 -6.36
CA VAL A 246 -1.25 6.91 -5.51
C VAL A 246 -0.55 7.28 -4.21
N ARG A 247 -0.62 8.56 -3.84
CA ARG A 247 -0.09 9.07 -2.56
C ARG A 247 -1.24 9.59 -1.72
N TYR A 248 -1.17 9.30 -0.44
CA TYR A 248 -2.09 9.82 0.56
C TYR A 248 -1.27 10.61 1.58
N SER A 249 -1.69 11.82 1.88
CA SER A 249 -1.01 12.72 2.79
C SER A 249 -2.00 13.60 3.55
N ASP A 250 -1.47 14.42 4.44
CA ASP A 250 -2.23 15.45 5.14
C ASP A 250 -3.42 14.86 5.91
N PHE A 251 -3.16 13.74 6.63
CA PHE A 251 -4.17 13.10 7.47
C PHE A 251 -4.46 13.98 8.69
N GLU A 252 -5.73 14.36 8.84
CA GLU A 252 -6.21 15.15 9.97
C GLU A 252 -7.51 14.55 10.49
N LEU A 253 -7.58 14.28 11.79
CA LEU A 253 -8.81 13.83 12.43
C LEU A 253 -9.89 14.90 12.32
N ALA A 254 -11.05 14.56 11.78
CA ALA A 254 -12.17 15.46 11.73
C ALA A 254 -12.53 15.88 13.18
N ARG A 255 -12.47 17.18 13.46
CA ARG A 255 -12.92 17.71 14.76
C ARG A 255 -14.41 17.45 14.83
N ALA A 256 -14.83 16.58 15.73
CA ALA A 256 -16.22 16.47 16.08
C ALA A 256 -16.71 17.87 16.53
N LYS A 257 -17.58 18.50 15.74
CA LYS A 257 -18.36 19.64 16.23
C LYS A 257 -19.28 19.04 17.30
N VAL A 258 -18.85 19.10 18.54
CA VAL A 258 -19.72 18.84 19.67
C VAL A 258 -20.79 19.93 19.62
N LYS A 259 -21.93 19.63 19.03
CA LYS A 259 -23.13 20.44 19.20
C LYS A 259 -23.56 20.16 20.63
N ILE A 260 -23.18 21.04 21.55
CA ILE A 260 -23.76 21.07 22.90
C ILE A 260 -25.22 21.41 22.68
N ILE A 261 -26.07 20.39 22.63
CA ILE A 261 -27.50 20.56 22.79
C ILE A 261 -27.62 20.90 24.29
N GLU A 262 -27.74 22.19 24.59
CA GLU A 262 -28.25 22.59 25.90
C GLU A 262 -29.60 21.90 26.04
N ILE A 263 -29.64 20.84 26.79
CA ILE A 263 -30.88 20.25 27.24
C ILE A 263 -31.40 21.28 28.23
N ASP A 264 -32.41 22.05 27.85
CA ASP A 264 -33.16 22.91 28.76
C ASP A 264 -33.59 22.03 29.94
N ASP A 265 -32.89 22.15 31.06
CA ASP A 265 -33.30 21.53 32.30
C ASP A 265 -34.53 22.30 32.78
N PRO A 266 -35.72 21.68 32.77
CA PRO A 266 -36.96 22.37 33.21
C PRO A 266 -36.90 22.83 34.67
N ASN A 267 -35.91 22.42 35.44
CA ASN A 267 -35.68 22.81 36.84
C ASN A 267 -34.50 23.78 37.03
N ALA A 268 -33.83 24.23 35.93
CA ALA A 268 -32.78 25.22 36.06
C ALA A 268 -33.34 26.57 36.57
N PRO A 269 -32.72 27.22 37.56
CA PRO A 269 -33.17 28.52 38.03
C PRO A 269 -33.05 29.54 36.89
N LYS A 270 -34.20 30.18 36.51
CA LYS A 270 -34.24 31.22 35.50
C LYS A 270 -33.27 32.34 35.89
N GLN A 271 -32.21 32.54 35.15
CA GLN A 271 -31.37 33.73 35.28
C GLN A 271 -32.22 34.94 34.85
N GLU A 272 -32.52 35.80 35.84
CA GLU A 272 -33.15 37.09 35.58
C GLU A 272 -32.27 37.92 34.66
N THR A 273 -32.71 38.10 33.43
CA THR A 273 -32.06 38.99 32.47
C THR A 273 -32.26 40.42 32.96
N LYS A 274 -31.17 41.03 33.50
CA LYS A 274 -31.14 42.45 33.86
C LYS A 274 -31.50 43.29 32.66
N PRO A 275 -32.47 44.21 32.75
CA PRO A 275 -32.86 45.06 31.63
C PRO A 275 -31.69 45.89 31.09
N PRO A 276 -31.57 46.12 29.80
CA PRO A 276 -30.50 46.92 29.22
C PRO A 276 -30.56 48.37 29.78
N ALA A 277 -29.36 48.89 30.13
CA ALA A 277 -29.25 50.26 30.62
C ALA A 277 -29.73 51.29 29.56
N PRO A 278 -30.37 52.38 29.93
CA PRO A 278 -30.90 53.38 28.99
C PRO A 278 -29.77 54.06 28.21
N VAL A 279 -29.95 54.14 26.91
CA VAL A 279 -29.01 54.79 25.98
C VAL A 279 -29.00 56.30 26.27
N PRO A 280 -27.83 56.97 26.51
CA PRO A 280 -27.77 58.42 26.67
C PRO A 280 -28.19 59.13 25.37
N ARG A 281 -29.18 60.02 25.45
CA ARG A 281 -29.50 60.93 24.35
C ARG A 281 -28.38 61.98 24.24
N LYS A 282 -27.80 62.09 23.09
CA LYS A 282 -26.91 63.23 22.77
C LYS A 282 -27.70 64.51 22.61
N PRO A 283 -27.10 65.66 23.00
CA PRO A 283 -27.70 66.96 22.87
C PRO A 283 -27.85 67.44 21.45
#